data_bf93c4f8bd2ec48126a8c3f888b353d0
#
_entry.id   bf93c4f8bd2ec48126a8c3f888b353d0
#
_cell.length_a   1.000
_cell.length_b   1.000
_cell.length_c   1.000
_cell.angle_alpha   90.00
_cell.angle_beta   90.00
_cell.angle_gamma   90.00
#
_symmetry.space_group_name_H-M   'P 1'
#
loop_
_entity.id
_entity.type
_entity.pdbx_description
1 polymer ?
#
loop_
_entity_poly.entity_id
_entity_poly.type
_entity_poly.pdbx_seq_one_letter_code
_entity_poly.pdbx_strand_id
1 'polypeptide(L)'
;VEEPLRQLYGVMEEHYANEMHNEDQLAQLELADNGDLETSRQIIRQMYANRDAFLLLLTKSQGSRFENCLDEVVDISEQQYRRLCDMVTNATGRPRVDDYMTHWMAHIMVDTFVHLFLHEAEESVALKHVDALTMYLIRGWMGMMTEN
;
A
#
# COMPACT_ATOMS: atom_id res chain seq x y z
N VAL A 1 7.45 19.70 2.77
CA VAL A 1 7.80 18.28 2.75
C VAL A 1 7.13 17.52 3.88
N GLU A 2 7.12 18.09 5.07
CA GLU A 2 6.53 17.43 6.25
C GLU A 2 5.01 17.29 6.16
N GLU A 3 4.29 18.33 5.73
CA GLU A 3 2.84 18.32 5.65
C GLU A 3 2.32 17.31 4.61
N PRO A 4 2.84 17.27 3.37
CA PRO A 4 2.44 16.25 2.41
C PRO A 4 2.69 14.83 2.91
N LEU A 5 3.79 14.58 3.60
CA LEU A 5 4.10 13.26 4.16
C LEU A 5 3.11 12.87 5.26
N ARG A 6 2.76 13.82 6.13
CA ARG A 6 1.76 13.60 7.19
C ARG A 6 0.39 13.29 6.60
N GLN A 7 0.00 14.00 5.53
CA GLN A 7 -1.26 13.73 4.83
C GLN A 7 -1.28 12.33 4.23
N LEU A 8 -0.17 11.89 3.65
CA LEU A 8 -0.05 10.54 3.13
C LEU A 8 -0.23 9.49 4.22
N TYR A 9 0.45 9.66 5.35
CA TYR A 9 0.30 8.74 6.49
C TYR A 9 -1.15 8.71 6.99
N GLY A 10 -1.83 9.85 7.03
CA GLY A 10 -3.22 9.92 7.42
C GLY A 10 -4.14 9.10 6.53
N VAL A 11 -3.94 9.16 5.22
CA VAL A 11 -4.71 8.35 4.26
C VAL A 11 -4.46 6.86 4.48
N MET A 12 -3.21 6.47 4.67
CA MET A 12 -2.85 5.07 4.90
C MET A 12 -3.46 4.54 6.20
N GLU A 13 -3.35 5.31 7.28
CA GLU A 13 -3.89 4.91 8.59
C GLU A 13 -5.40 4.76 8.55
N GLU A 14 -6.11 5.69 7.91
CA GLU A 14 -7.56 5.61 7.75
C GLU A 14 -7.96 4.38 6.94
N HIS A 15 -7.29 4.10 5.84
CA HIS A 15 -7.57 2.92 5.03
C HIS A 15 -7.35 1.64 5.81
N TYR A 16 -6.24 1.53 6.53
CA TYR A 16 -5.91 0.34 7.31
C TYR A 16 -6.89 0.12 8.48
N ALA A 17 -7.34 1.20 9.11
CA ALA A 17 -8.37 1.11 10.13
C ALA A 17 -9.70 0.59 9.54
N ASN A 18 -10.07 1.09 8.35
CA ASN A 18 -11.28 0.63 7.65
C ASN A 18 -11.19 -0.83 7.24
N GLU A 19 -10.02 -1.30 6.81
CA GLU A 19 -9.81 -2.71 6.50
C GLU A 19 -10.07 -3.59 7.73
N MET A 20 -9.61 -3.15 8.90
CA MET A 20 -9.82 -3.91 10.14
C MET A 20 -11.29 -3.94 10.58
N HIS A 21 -12.08 -2.91 10.21
CA HIS A 21 -13.52 -2.90 10.47
C HIS A 21 -14.30 -3.88 9.57
N ASN A 22 -13.71 -4.30 8.45
CA ASN A 22 -14.31 -5.27 7.52
C ASN A 22 -13.70 -6.67 7.71
N GLU A 23 -13.27 -6.99 8.93
CA GLU A 23 -12.55 -8.21 9.26
C GLU A 23 -13.23 -9.49 8.75
N ASP A 24 -14.53 -9.64 8.98
CA ASP A 24 -15.28 -10.84 8.58
C ASP A 24 -15.24 -11.04 7.07
N GLN A 25 -15.42 -9.97 6.30
CA GLN A 25 -15.42 -10.03 4.84
C GLN A 25 -14.02 -10.30 4.29
N LEU A 26 -13.00 -9.69 4.90
CA LEU A 26 -11.61 -9.92 4.53
C LEU A 26 -11.19 -11.36 4.85
N ALA A 27 -11.56 -11.86 6.03
CA ALA A 27 -11.24 -13.22 6.45
C ALA A 27 -11.85 -14.26 5.51
N GLN A 28 -13.01 -13.96 4.94
CA GLN A 28 -13.69 -14.82 3.97
C GLN A 28 -13.31 -14.53 2.53
N LEU A 29 -12.49 -13.49 2.30
CA LEU A 29 -12.06 -13.03 0.98
C LEU A 29 -13.23 -12.66 0.06
N GLU A 30 -14.29 -12.12 0.66
CA GLU A 30 -15.51 -11.73 -0.08
C GLU A 30 -15.42 -10.38 -0.76
N LEU A 31 -14.59 -9.46 -0.22
CA LEU A 31 -14.43 -8.14 -0.78
C LEU A 31 -13.40 -8.14 -1.91
N ALA A 32 -13.78 -7.59 -3.05
CA ALA A 32 -12.91 -7.54 -4.23
C ALA A 32 -11.73 -6.58 -4.01
N ASP A 33 -11.97 -5.41 -3.43
CA ASP A 33 -10.92 -4.40 -3.28
C ASP A 33 -10.88 -3.73 -1.90
N ASN A 34 -11.94 -3.88 -1.09
CA ASN A 34 -12.03 -3.32 0.27
C ASN A 34 -11.65 -1.82 0.34
N GLY A 35 -12.00 -1.05 -0.70
CA GLY A 35 -11.66 0.37 -0.78
C GLY A 35 -10.24 0.64 -1.28
N ASP A 36 -9.48 -0.38 -1.65
CA ASP A 36 -8.10 -0.24 -2.11
C ASP A 36 -7.98 0.61 -3.36
N LEU A 37 -8.91 0.46 -4.32
CA LEU A 37 -8.89 1.25 -5.55
C LEU A 37 -9.01 2.73 -5.26
N GLU A 38 -9.99 3.13 -4.45
CA GLU A 38 -10.17 4.55 -4.13
C GLU A 38 -9.03 5.11 -3.31
N THR A 39 -8.53 4.34 -2.33
CA THR A 39 -7.37 4.76 -1.53
C THR A 39 -6.13 4.90 -2.40
N SER A 40 -5.88 3.98 -3.32
CA SER A 40 -4.75 4.06 -4.25
C SER A 40 -4.82 5.31 -5.11
N ARG A 41 -6.00 5.63 -5.64
CA ARG A 41 -6.21 6.86 -6.40
C ARG A 41 -5.96 8.10 -5.56
N GLN A 42 -6.43 8.10 -4.32
CA GLN A 42 -6.25 9.21 -3.39
C GLN A 42 -4.77 9.44 -3.09
N ILE A 43 -4.01 8.38 -2.89
CA ILE A 43 -2.55 8.45 -2.68
C ILE A 43 -1.87 9.08 -3.91
N ILE A 44 -2.21 8.61 -5.12
CA ILE A 44 -1.65 9.17 -6.35
C ILE A 44 -1.99 10.64 -6.49
N ARG A 45 -3.25 11.02 -6.26
CA ARG A 45 -3.66 12.44 -6.33
C ARG A 45 -2.86 13.31 -5.35
N GLN A 46 -2.63 12.83 -4.13
CA GLN A 46 -1.84 13.56 -3.15
C GLN A 46 -0.39 13.71 -3.58
N MET A 47 0.21 12.64 -4.12
CA MET A 47 1.59 12.69 -4.60
C MET A 47 1.74 13.71 -5.73
N TYR A 48 0.83 13.73 -6.69
CA TYR A 48 0.88 14.69 -7.80
C TYR A 48 0.52 16.11 -7.38
N ALA A 49 -0.38 16.29 -6.44
CA ALA A 49 -0.71 17.61 -5.89
C ALA A 49 0.48 18.24 -5.16
N ASN A 50 1.38 17.42 -4.62
CA ASN A 50 2.58 17.85 -3.89
C ASN A 50 3.84 17.32 -4.59
N ARG A 51 3.85 17.39 -5.91
CA ARG A 51 4.85 16.74 -6.75
C ARG A 51 6.29 17.09 -6.37
N ASP A 52 6.58 18.39 -6.20
CA ASP A 52 7.93 18.83 -5.89
C ASP A 52 8.41 18.29 -4.54
N ALA A 53 7.53 18.30 -3.54
CA ALA A 53 7.84 17.77 -2.21
C ALA A 53 8.12 16.27 -2.27
N PHE A 54 7.29 15.49 -2.98
CA PHE A 54 7.49 14.05 -3.09
C PHE A 54 8.69 13.68 -3.94
N LEU A 55 8.97 14.42 -5.02
CA LEU A 55 10.20 14.22 -5.78
C LEU A 55 11.43 14.45 -4.92
N LEU A 56 11.41 15.49 -4.09
CA LEU A 56 12.50 15.78 -3.16
C LEU A 56 12.68 14.64 -2.13
N LEU A 57 11.57 14.17 -1.54
CA LEU A 57 11.60 13.05 -0.58
C LEU A 57 12.17 11.77 -1.20
N LEU A 58 11.79 11.46 -2.44
CA LEU A 58 12.15 10.20 -3.07
C LEU A 58 13.53 10.22 -3.71
N THR A 59 14.08 11.39 -4.04
CA THR A 59 15.33 11.49 -4.79
C THR A 59 16.44 12.22 -4.06
N LYS A 60 16.13 13.13 -3.12
CA LYS A 60 17.11 14.03 -2.51
C LYS A 60 16.95 14.19 -1.00
N SER A 61 16.42 13.19 -0.32
CA SER A 61 16.23 13.26 1.14
C SER A 61 17.45 12.80 1.95
N GLN A 62 18.47 12.27 1.28
CA GLN A 62 19.66 11.77 1.94
C GLN A 62 20.31 12.85 2.82
N GLY A 63 20.63 12.48 4.06
CA GLY A 63 21.19 13.41 5.04
C GLY A 63 20.16 14.27 5.76
N SER A 64 18.88 14.21 5.38
CA SER A 64 17.79 14.91 6.06
C SER A 64 17.09 13.99 7.05
N ARG A 65 16.18 14.56 7.87
CA ARG A 65 15.34 13.78 8.78
C ARG A 65 14.32 12.89 8.03
N PHE A 66 14.19 13.05 6.71
CA PHE A 66 13.25 12.29 5.89
C PHE A 66 13.94 11.18 5.08
N GLU A 67 15.24 10.97 5.22
CA GLU A 67 15.97 9.99 4.40
C GLU A 67 15.43 8.56 4.52
N ASN A 68 14.82 8.23 5.66
CA ASN A 68 14.27 6.92 5.92
C ASN A 68 12.74 6.85 5.73
N CYS A 69 12.13 7.85 5.11
CA CYS A 69 10.66 7.91 4.99
C CYS A 69 10.08 6.71 4.23
N LEU A 70 10.78 6.20 3.22
CA LEU A 70 10.32 5.01 2.49
C LEU A 70 10.36 3.76 3.37
N ASP A 71 11.40 3.61 4.18
CA ASP A 71 11.48 2.49 5.12
C ASP A 71 10.33 2.54 6.13
N GLU A 72 9.97 3.72 6.60
CA GLU A 72 8.83 3.91 7.51
C GLU A 72 7.51 3.51 6.84
N VAL A 73 7.30 3.90 5.58
CA VAL A 73 6.11 3.53 4.83
C VAL A 73 6.05 2.03 4.62
N VAL A 74 7.18 1.41 4.29
CA VAL A 74 7.27 -0.05 4.16
C VAL A 74 6.93 -0.74 5.48
N ASP A 75 7.47 -0.27 6.60
CA ASP A 75 7.20 -0.84 7.92
C ASP A 75 5.72 -0.79 8.28
N ILE A 76 5.07 0.35 8.04
CA ILE A 76 3.63 0.52 8.29
C ILE A 76 2.84 -0.47 7.43
N SER A 77 3.19 -0.60 6.17
CA SER A 77 2.53 -1.50 5.23
C SER A 77 2.77 -2.97 5.57
N GLU A 78 3.97 -3.31 6.01
CA GLU A 78 4.29 -4.68 6.44
C GLU A 78 3.46 -5.10 7.64
N GLN A 79 3.30 -4.22 8.62
CA GLN A 79 2.45 -4.49 9.78
C GLN A 79 1.01 -4.75 9.37
N GLN A 80 0.50 -4.01 8.39
CA GLN A 80 -0.85 -4.22 7.89
C GLN A 80 -0.97 -5.54 7.14
N TYR A 81 -0.02 -5.89 6.28
CA TYR A 81 0.00 -7.19 5.63
C TYR A 81 0.05 -8.33 6.65
N ARG A 82 0.85 -8.17 7.73
CA ARG A 82 0.89 -9.16 8.80
C ARG A 82 -0.49 -9.39 9.40
N ARG A 83 -1.19 -8.31 9.73
CA ARG A 83 -2.54 -8.41 10.32
C ARG A 83 -3.53 -9.07 9.37
N LEU A 84 -3.53 -8.66 8.10
CA LEU A 84 -4.45 -9.21 7.09
C LEU A 84 -4.20 -10.69 6.85
N CYS A 85 -2.94 -11.09 6.71
CA CYS A 85 -2.58 -12.49 6.50
C CYS A 85 -2.95 -13.35 7.72
N ASP A 86 -2.68 -12.87 8.93
CA ASP A 86 -3.03 -13.59 10.15
C ASP A 86 -4.54 -13.74 10.33
N MET A 87 -5.30 -12.72 9.95
CA MET A 87 -6.76 -12.77 9.95
C MET A 87 -7.30 -13.90 9.10
N VAL A 88 -6.83 -13.99 7.86
CA VAL A 88 -7.24 -15.06 6.93
C VAL A 88 -6.75 -16.42 7.43
N THR A 89 -5.53 -16.51 7.90
CA THR A 89 -4.96 -17.75 8.45
C THR A 89 -5.78 -18.26 9.62
N ASN A 90 -6.13 -17.39 10.56
CA ASN A 90 -6.93 -17.75 11.72
C ASN A 90 -8.35 -18.19 11.35
N ALA A 91 -8.95 -17.57 10.34
CA ALA A 91 -10.29 -17.91 9.89
C ALA A 91 -10.34 -19.19 9.06
N THR A 92 -9.27 -19.52 8.33
CA THR A 92 -9.27 -20.64 7.38
C THR A 92 -8.50 -21.87 7.85
N GLY A 93 -7.69 -21.73 8.90
CA GLY A 93 -6.82 -22.82 9.37
C GLY A 93 -5.59 -23.06 8.49
N ARG A 94 -5.31 -22.17 7.54
CA ARG A 94 -4.14 -22.29 6.67
C ARG A 94 -2.85 -21.99 7.45
N PRO A 95 -1.69 -22.47 6.95
CA PRO A 95 -0.42 -22.13 7.59
C PRO A 95 -0.18 -20.63 7.63
N ARG A 96 0.51 -20.18 8.67
CA ARG A 96 0.88 -18.77 8.83
C ARG A 96 1.81 -18.35 7.68
N VAL A 97 1.51 -17.21 7.07
CA VAL A 97 2.40 -16.58 6.07
C VAL A 97 3.66 -16.10 6.80
N ASP A 98 4.82 -16.43 6.31
CA ASP A 98 6.06 -16.06 7.00
C ASP A 98 6.40 -14.57 6.87
N ASP A 99 7.32 -14.12 7.70
CA ASP A 99 7.69 -12.69 7.77
C ASP A 99 8.41 -12.22 6.50
N TYR A 100 9.13 -13.11 5.82
CA TYR A 100 9.73 -12.77 4.54
C TYR A 100 8.68 -12.34 3.52
N MET A 101 7.57 -13.08 3.44
CA MET A 101 6.52 -12.78 2.46
C MET A 101 5.78 -11.48 2.79
N THR A 102 5.47 -11.22 4.05
CA THR A 102 4.82 -9.96 4.43
C THR A 102 5.73 -8.76 4.17
N HIS A 103 7.01 -8.90 4.42
CA HIS A 103 8.01 -7.88 4.13
C HIS A 103 8.14 -7.64 2.62
N TRP A 104 8.26 -8.72 1.84
CA TRP A 104 8.35 -8.64 0.38
C TRP A 104 7.11 -7.96 -0.22
N MET A 105 5.91 -8.35 0.22
CA MET A 105 4.67 -7.77 -0.28
C MET A 105 4.57 -6.27 0.01
N ALA A 106 5.00 -5.84 1.21
CA ALA A 106 5.02 -4.43 1.56
C ALA A 106 5.98 -3.65 0.66
N HIS A 107 7.17 -4.18 0.39
CA HIS A 107 8.12 -3.55 -0.52
C HIS A 107 7.56 -3.43 -1.93
N ILE A 108 6.98 -4.51 -2.45
CA ILE A 108 6.42 -4.49 -3.81
C ILE A 108 5.30 -3.47 -3.94
N MET A 109 4.44 -3.38 -2.93
CA MET A 109 3.35 -2.41 -2.93
C MET A 109 3.89 -0.98 -2.94
N VAL A 110 4.80 -0.65 -2.03
CA VAL A 110 5.38 0.70 -1.96
C VAL A 110 6.15 1.02 -3.23
N ASP A 111 6.98 0.09 -3.72
CA ASP A 111 7.75 0.28 -4.95
C ASP A 111 6.87 0.50 -6.16
N THR A 112 5.69 -0.12 -6.21
CA THR A 112 4.73 0.09 -7.29
C THR A 112 4.30 1.57 -7.37
N PHE A 113 3.94 2.18 -6.25
CA PHE A 113 3.55 3.58 -6.21
C PHE A 113 4.72 4.52 -6.53
N VAL A 114 5.88 4.25 -5.95
CA VAL A 114 7.09 5.05 -6.18
C VAL A 114 7.49 5.00 -7.65
N HIS A 115 7.53 3.80 -8.23
CA HIS A 115 7.88 3.61 -9.65
C HIS A 115 6.92 4.38 -10.56
N LEU A 116 5.62 4.22 -10.33
CA LEU A 116 4.61 4.90 -11.12
C LEU A 116 4.77 6.43 -11.05
N PHE A 117 4.95 6.97 -9.85
CA PHE A 117 5.11 8.41 -9.66
C PHE A 117 6.38 8.94 -10.32
N LEU A 118 7.50 8.23 -10.18
CA LEU A 118 8.79 8.69 -10.73
C LEU A 118 8.87 8.59 -12.25
N HIS A 119 8.12 7.65 -12.86
CA HIS A 119 8.21 7.38 -14.30
C HIS A 119 7.05 7.93 -15.11
N GLU A 120 6.03 8.53 -14.46
CA GLU A 120 4.90 9.11 -15.17
C GLU A 120 4.78 10.60 -14.85
N ALA A 121 4.88 11.43 -15.89
CA ALA A 121 4.80 12.88 -15.71
C ALA A 121 3.37 13.38 -15.52
N GLU A 122 2.37 12.66 -16.05
CA GLU A 122 0.98 13.10 -16.07
C GLU A 122 0.12 12.33 -15.07
N GLU A 123 -0.54 13.06 -14.16
CA GLU A 123 -1.44 12.50 -13.16
C GLU A 123 -2.55 11.65 -13.78
N SER A 124 -3.16 12.12 -14.88
CA SER A 124 -4.27 11.38 -15.52
C SER A 124 -3.84 10.01 -16.02
N VAL A 125 -2.62 9.90 -16.52
CA VAL A 125 -2.06 8.61 -16.98
C VAL A 125 -1.73 7.72 -15.78
N ALA A 126 -1.16 8.29 -14.73
CA ALA A 126 -0.89 7.55 -13.49
C ALA A 126 -2.18 7.00 -12.88
N LEU A 127 -3.25 7.80 -12.83
CA LEU A 127 -4.55 7.35 -12.31
C LEU A 127 -5.14 6.22 -13.15
N LYS A 128 -4.92 6.25 -14.45
CA LYS A 128 -5.37 5.17 -15.34
C LYS A 128 -4.64 3.86 -15.02
N HIS A 129 -3.34 3.93 -14.77
CA HIS A 129 -2.54 2.72 -14.50
C HIS A 129 -2.69 2.21 -13.07
N VAL A 130 -2.90 3.10 -12.08
CA VAL A 130 -2.96 2.68 -10.68
C VAL A 130 -4.08 1.68 -10.41
N ASP A 131 -5.20 1.79 -11.12
CA ASP A 131 -6.30 0.84 -10.96
C ASP A 131 -5.88 -0.58 -11.34
N ALA A 132 -5.24 -0.73 -12.50
CA ALA A 132 -4.75 -2.03 -12.95
C ALA A 132 -3.67 -2.59 -12.02
N LEU A 133 -2.75 -1.76 -11.58
CA LEU A 133 -1.68 -2.16 -10.67
C LEU A 133 -2.24 -2.59 -9.32
N THR A 134 -3.20 -1.85 -8.78
CA THR A 134 -3.85 -2.19 -7.52
C THR A 134 -4.60 -3.52 -7.62
N MET A 135 -5.34 -3.72 -8.71
CA MET A 135 -6.03 -4.99 -8.92
C MET A 135 -5.06 -6.17 -9.07
N TYR A 136 -3.92 -5.95 -9.71
CA TYR A 136 -2.88 -6.97 -9.81
C TYR A 136 -2.37 -7.38 -8.42
N LEU A 137 -2.11 -6.40 -7.56
CA LEU A 137 -1.64 -6.67 -6.20
C LEU A 137 -2.70 -7.39 -5.37
N ILE A 138 -3.95 -6.95 -5.44
CA ILE A 138 -5.07 -7.58 -4.72
C ILE A 138 -5.26 -9.03 -5.18
N ARG A 139 -5.30 -9.27 -6.48
CA ARG A 139 -5.53 -10.60 -7.04
C ARG A 139 -4.37 -11.55 -6.73
N GLY A 140 -3.14 -11.05 -6.77
CA GLY A 140 -1.97 -11.83 -6.37
C GLY A 140 -2.04 -12.26 -4.91
N TRP A 141 -2.39 -11.33 -4.02
CA TRP A 141 -2.56 -11.62 -2.60
C TRP A 141 -3.70 -12.63 -2.36
N MET A 142 -4.86 -12.39 -2.98
CA MET A 142 -6.01 -13.30 -2.84
C MET A 142 -5.67 -14.71 -3.35
N GLY A 143 -4.99 -14.79 -4.50
CA GLY A 143 -4.57 -16.08 -5.04
C GLY A 143 -3.65 -16.84 -4.08
N MET A 144 -2.67 -16.14 -3.52
CA MET A 144 -1.76 -16.74 -2.54
C MET A 144 -2.50 -17.21 -1.28
N MET A 145 -3.48 -16.42 -0.80
CA MET A 145 -4.22 -16.74 0.42
C MET A 145 -5.29 -17.81 0.23
N THR A 146 -5.69 -18.11 -1.01
CA THR A 146 -6.76 -19.09 -1.29
C THR A 146 -6.24 -20.43 -1.85
N GLU A 147 -5.06 -20.44 -2.44
CA GLU A 147 -4.48 -21.68 -3.00
C GLU A 147 -3.74 -22.48 -1.95
N ASN A 148 -3.72 -23.77 -2.14
CA ASN A 148 -3.03 -24.71 -1.22
C ASN A 148 -1.56 -24.89 -1.58
#